data_7cc0baad4763ee699f04b7b496b34669
#
_entry.id   7cc0baad4763ee699f04b7b496b34669
#
_cell.length_a   1.000
_cell.length_b   1.000
_cell.length_c   1.000
_cell.angle_alpha   90.00
_cell.angle_beta   90.00
_cell.angle_gamma   90.00
#
_symmetry.space_group_name_H-M   'P 1'
#
loop_
_entity.id
_entity.type
_entity.pdbx_description
1 polymer ?
#
loop_
_entity_poly.entity_id
_entity_poly.type
_entity_poly.pdbx_seq_one_letter_code
_entity_poly.pdbx_strand_id
1 'polypeptide(L)'
;MSIKPFDELDITDPIMFGLVFSNTHIAKPFIEHLLGIEIDHLETPTPEAVLSYDAEHKGVRYDVFARETNKNGETIRSFDLEIQMVDTKELPQRARYYQSVCDGVALSKGDFYTSLREQYVIFLCPMDIFGHGFPVYHFENRAQENPDITLGDLSFKNFYIFTKYEEFKDPVVKAYMKYFATQNVDSSETETINNQVSFYKTDTFIRNKYMTYEFDLHESKEEGKWEIVDGLLANGKLSEEEIAIISGFSMEDILKRKAKLTK
;
A
#
# COMPACT_ATOMS: atom_id res chain seq x y z
N MET A 1 15.72 -0.90 6.44
CA MET A 1 15.35 -2.31 6.19
C MET A 1 16.20 -2.80 5.04
N SER A 2 16.78 -3.99 5.12
CA SER A 2 17.39 -4.63 3.96
C SER A 2 16.28 -4.99 2.98
N ILE A 3 16.53 -4.79 1.70
CA ILE A 3 15.60 -5.18 0.64
C ILE A 3 15.65 -6.71 0.55
N LYS A 4 14.49 -7.38 0.50
CA LYS A 4 14.43 -8.83 0.36
C LYS A 4 14.83 -9.23 -1.08
N PRO A 5 15.59 -10.31 -1.30
CA PRO A 5 15.79 -10.87 -2.63
C PRO A 5 14.46 -11.19 -3.31
N PHE A 6 14.37 -10.99 -4.62
CA PHE A 6 13.13 -11.22 -5.39
C PHE A 6 12.52 -12.61 -5.17
N ASP A 7 13.36 -13.65 -5.07
CA ASP A 7 12.93 -15.02 -4.83
C ASP A 7 12.30 -15.26 -3.45
N GLU A 8 12.60 -14.39 -2.50
CA GLU A 8 12.08 -14.44 -1.12
C GLU A 8 10.81 -13.61 -0.93
N LEU A 9 10.41 -12.80 -1.94
CA LEU A 9 9.16 -12.04 -1.86
C LEU A 9 7.97 -12.99 -1.76
N ASP A 10 7.05 -12.69 -0.89
CA ASP A 10 5.78 -13.40 -0.74
C ASP A 10 4.60 -12.44 -0.94
N ILE A 11 3.38 -12.94 -0.83
CA ILE A 11 2.16 -12.14 -1.06
C ILE A 11 2.01 -10.97 -0.10
N THR A 12 2.72 -10.96 1.03
CA THR A 12 2.68 -9.87 2.00
C THR A 12 3.69 -8.75 1.70
N ASP A 13 4.56 -8.94 0.71
CA ASP A 13 5.42 -7.88 0.21
C ASP A 13 4.64 -6.96 -0.73
N PRO A 14 4.65 -5.63 -0.53
CA PRO A 14 3.82 -4.70 -1.32
C PRO A 14 3.99 -4.84 -2.84
N ILE A 15 5.22 -5.10 -3.31
CA ILE A 15 5.50 -5.28 -4.74
C ILE A 15 4.85 -6.57 -5.26
N MET A 16 5.00 -7.70 -4.57
CA MET A 16 4.38 -8.96 -4.98
C MET A 16 2.86 -8.86 -4.88
N PHE A 17 2.35 -8.23 -3.82
CA PHE A 17 0.93 -7.93 -3.65
C PHE A 17 0.38 -7.12 -4.83
N GLY A 18 1.04 -6.02 -5.19
CA GLY A 18 0.67 -5.18 -6.32
C GLY A 18 0.65 -5.95 -7.64
N LEU A 19 1.68 -6.75 -7.91
CA LEU A 19 1.75 -7.59 -9.10
C LEU A 19 0.60 -8.60 -9.17
N VAL A 20 0.32 -9.32 -8.09
CA VAL A 20 -0.72 -10.35 -8.05
C VAL A 20 -2.11 -9.74 -8.20
N PHE A 21 -2.40 -8.68 -7.45
CA PHE A 21 -3.71 -8.03 -7.47
C PHE A 21 -3.90 -7.05 -8.64
N SER A 22 -2.90 -6.85 -9.50
CA SER A 22 -3.11 -6.23 -10.82
C SER A 22 -3.88 -7.15 -11.79
N ASN A 23 -4.00 -8.44 -11.46
CA ASN A 23 -4.80 -9.39 -12.23
C ASN A 23 -6.28 -9.30 -11.82
N THR A 24 -7.13 -8.82 -12.72
CA THR A 24 -8.58 -8.66 -12.48
C THR A 24 -9.27 -9.97 -12.06
N HIS A 25 -8.82 -11.13 -12.58
CA HIS A 25 -9.38 -12.44 -12.22
C HIS A 25 -9.08 -12.85 -10.77
N ILE A 26 -8.09 -12.20 -10.13
CA ILE A 26 -7.75 -12.39 -8.71
C ILE A 26 -8.38 -11.27 -7.89
N ALA A 27 -8.20 -10.01 -8.30
CA ALA A 27 -8.65 -8.85 -7.54
C ALA A 27 -10.17 -8.79 -7.39
N LYS A 28 -10.93 -9.05 -8.47
CA LYS A 28 -12.39 -8.96 -8.44
C LYS A 28 -13.00 -9.90 -7.40
N PRO A 29 -12.83 -11.24 -7.47
CA PRO A 29 -13.43 -12.15 -6.49
C PRO A 29 -12.90 -11.89 -5.06
N PHE A 30 -11.65 -11.47 -4.92
CA PHE A 30 -11.11 -11.11 -3.61
C PHE A 30 -11.87 -9.94 -2.98
N ILE A 31 -12.07 -8.84 -3.72
CA ILE A 31 -12.82 -7.67 -3.24
C ILE A 31 -14.27 -8.03 -2.95
N GLU A 32 -14.92 -8.79 -3.85
CA GLU A 32 -16.31 -9.24 -3.68
C GLU A 32 -16.51 -10.01 -2.38
N HIS A 33 -15.62 -10.96 -2.08
CA HIS A 33 -15.69 -11.73 -0.82
C HIS A 33 -15.41 -10.89 0.41
N LEU A 34 -14.39 -10.01 0.36
CA LEU A 34 -14.06 -9.16 1.50
C LEU A 34 -15.21 -8.23 1.88
N LEU A 35 -15.86 -7.63 0.89
CA LEU A 35 -16.89 -6.62 1.12
C LEU A 35 -18.31 -7.19 1.12
N GLY A 36 -18.52 -8.44 0.68
CA GLY A 36 -19.85 -9.02 0.51
C GLY A 36 -20.68 -8.31 -0.56
N ILE A 37 -20.06 -7.82 -1.62
CA ILE A 37 -20.69 -7.10 -2.74
C ILE A 37 -20.49 -7.86 -4.05
N GLU A 38 -21.31 -7.52 -5.05
CA GLU A 38 -21.10 -7.94 -6.44
C GLU A 38 -20.50 -6.79 -7.23
N ILE A 39 -19.51 -7.08 -8.07
CA ILE A 39 -18.85 -6.13 -8.98
C ILE A 39 -19.21 -6.55 -10.41
N ASP A 40 -19.80 -5.65 -11.22
CA ASP A 40 -20.11 -5.96 -12.61
C ASP A 40 -18.83 -5.98 -13.45
N HIS A 41 -18.17 -4.86 -13.59
CA HIS A 41 -16.94 -4.75 -14.36
C HIS A 41 -15.85 -4.05 -13.57
N LEU A 42 -14.82 -4.81 -13.15
CA LEU A 42 -13.62 -4.26 -12.56
C LEU A 42 -12.62 -3.92 -13.68
N GLU A 43 -12.22 -2.66 -13.77
CA GLU A 43 -11.08 -2.26 -14.62
C GLU A 43 -9.81 -2.98 -14.17
N THR A 44 -8.83 -3.10 -15.07
CA THR A 44 -7.54 -3.67 -14.70
C THR A 44 -6.93 -2.86 -13.56
N PRO A 45 -6.71 -3.47 -12.39
CA PRO A 45 -6.16 -2.75 -11.25
C PRO A 45 -4.76 -2.21 -11.54
N THR A 46 -4.46 -1.04 -11.03
CA THR A 46 -3.17 -0.39 -11.23
C THR A 46 -2.32 -0.56 -9.98
N PRO A 47 -1.23 -1.36 -10.02
CA PRO A 47 -0.30 -1.45 -8.90
C PRO A 47 0.52 -0.16 -8.79
N GLU A 48 0.88 0.21 -7.56
CA GLU A 48 1.66 1.42 -7.24
C GLU A 48 1.08 2.70 -7.87
N ALA A 49 -0.26 2.78 -7.99
CA ALA A 49 -0.93 3.96 -8.56
C ALA A 49 -0.61 5.21 -7.75
N VAL A 50 -0.10 6.24 -8.43
CA VAL A 50 0.20 7.54 -7.80
C VAL A 50 -0.87 8.54 -8.17
N LEU A 51 -1.54 9.07 -7.15
CA LEU A 51 -2.47 10.19 -7.30
C LEU A 51 -1.94 11.40 -6.52
N SER A 52 -2.05 12.59 -7.12
CA SER A 52 -1.72 13.85 -6.49
C SER A 52 -2.58 14.97 -7.09
N TYR A 53 -2.93 15.96 -6.28
CA TYR A 53 -3.61 17.16 -6.78
C TYR A 53 -2.70 17.99 -7.69
N ASP A 54 -1.43 18.12 -7.30
CA ASP A 54 -0.37 18.87 -7.97
C ASP A 54 1.02 18.44 -7.44
N ALA A 55 2.06 19.12 -7.91
CA ALA A 55 3.44 18.83 -7.53
C ALA A 55 3.84 19.32 -6.12
N GLU A 56 3.04 20.20 -5.49
CA GLU A 56 3.37 20.81 -4.21
C GLU A 56 2.76 20.05 -3.03
N HIS A 57 1.69 19.28 -3.27
CA HIS A 57 1.01 18.50 -2.24
C HIS A 57 1.55 17.07 -2.13
N LYS A 58 1.44 16.50 -0.95
CA LYS A 58 1.81 15.10 -0.72
C LYS A 58 0.92 14.19 -1.56
N GLY A 59 1.50 13.56 -2.60
CA GLY A 59 0.83 12.51 -3.36
C GLY A 59 0.58 11.26 -2.52
N VAL A 60 -0.31 10.42 -3.00
CA VAL A 60 -0.58 9.08 -2.45
C VAL A 60 -0.12 8.06 -3.46
N ARG A 61 0.60 7.05 -2.99
CA ARG A 61 0.88 5.83 -3.75
C ARG A 61 0.09 4.71 -3.11
N TYR A 62 -0.85 4.17 -3.87
CA TYR A 62 -1.64 3.01 -3.49
C TYR A 62 -0.90 1.73 -3.84
N ASP A 63 -0.99 0.70 -3.00
CA ASP A 63 -0.41 -0.60 -3.37
C ASP A 63 -1.15 -1.19 -4.57
N VAL A 64 -2.50 -1.16 -4.54
CA VAL A 64 -3.35 -1.52 -5.69
C VAL A 64 -4.58 -0.62 -5.72
N PHE A 65 -4.78 0.10 -6.82
CA PHE A 65 -5.97 0.90 -7.05
C PHE A 65 -6.83 0.32 -8.17
N ALA A 66 -8.11 0.10 -7.92
CA ALA A 66 -9.05 -0.46 -8.88
C ALA A 66 -10.35 0.34 -8.92
N ARG A 67 -11.02 0.30 -10.07
CA ARG A 67 -12.35 0.92 -10.27
C ARG A 67 -13.34 -0.10 -10.81
N GLU A 68 -14.55 -0.02 -10.30
CA GLU A 68 -15.69 -0.62 -10.98
C GLU A 68 -16.33 0.42 -11.88
N THR A 69 -16.62 0.03 -13.12
CA THR A 69 -17.29 0.89 -14.09
C THR A 69 -18.57 0.26 -14.60
N ASN A 70 -19.52 1.11 -14.98
CA ASN A 70 -20.71 0.70 -15.68
C ASN A 70 -20.43 0.47 -17.19
N LYS A 71 -21.46 0.05 -17.93
CA LYS A 71 -21.38 -0.21 -19.38
C LYS A 71 -21.02 1.02 -20.21
N ASN A 72 -21.14 2.22 -19.64
CA ASN A 72 -20.78 3.48 -20.29
C ASN A 72 -19.33 3.91 -19.95
N GLY A 73 -18.60 3.15 -19.13
CA GLY A 73 -17.26 3.49 -18.64
C GLY A 73 -17.23 4.51 -17.49
N GLU A 74 -18.38 4.78 -16.87
CA GLU A 74 -18.44 5.68 -15.71
C GLU A 74 -18.10 4.91 -14.44
N THR A 75 -17.25 5.48 -13.60
CA THR A 75 -16.89 4.89 -12.30
C THR A 75 -18.12 4.78 -11.39
N ILE A 76 -18.35 3.60 -10.83
CA ILE A 76 -19.38 3.31 -9.83
C ILE A 76 -18.77 3.29 -8.44
N ARG A 77 -17.62 2.59 -8.29
CA ARG A 77 -16.89 2.40 -7.03
C ARG A 77 -15.39 2.47 -7.27
N SER A 78 -14.66 2.88 -6.26
CA SER A 78 -13.20 2.81 -6.23
C SER A 78 -12.73 1.98 -5.05
N PHE A 79 -11.70 1.17 -5.28
CA PHE A 79 -11.12 0.28 -4.29
C PHE A 79 -9.63 0.57 -4.18
N ASP A 80 -9.18 0.78 -2.96
CA ASP A 80 -7.79 0.90 -2.58
C ASP A 80 -7.44 -0.29 -1.69
N LEU A 81 -6.56 -1.16 -2.19
CA LEU A 81 -6.10 -2.36 -1.48
C LEU A 81 -4.68 -2.11 -1.00
N GLU A 82 -4.48 -2.20 0.30
CA GLU A 82 -3.21 -1.93 0.97
C GLU A 82 -2.76 -3.12 1.82
N ILE A 83 -1.51 -3.56 1.65
CA ILE A 83 -0.87 -4.55 2.52
C ILE A 83 0.05 -3.82 3.51
N GLN A 84 -0.26 -3.86 4.79
CA GLN A 84 0.44 -3.08 5.81
C GLN A 84 1.03 -3.96 6.91
N MET A 85 2.31 -4.28 6.79
CA MET A 85 3.01 -5.22 7.67
C MET A 85 3.49 -4.62 8.99
N VAL A 86 3.53 -3.30 9.11
CA VAL A 86 4.05 -2.59 10.29
C VAL A 86 3.04 -1.55 10.75
N ASP A 87 2.78 -1.49 12.06
CA ASP A 87 1.94 -0.44 12.64
C ASP A 87 2.72 0.89 12.73
N THR A 88 2.43 1.78 11.78
CA THR A 88 3.03 3.13 11.74
C THR A 88 2.31 4.13 12.64
N LYS A 89 1.23 3.73 13.34
CA LYS A 89 0.35 4.60 14.14
C LYS A 89 -0.39 5.67 13.35
N GLU A 90 -0.38 5.58 12.02
CA GLU A 90 -0.94 6.61 11.12
C GLU A 90 -2.07 6.06 10.22
N LEU A 91 -2.38 4.77 10.27
CA LEU A 91 -3.28 4.15 9.30
C LEU A 91 -4.68 4.79 9.23
N PRO A 92 -5.33 5.19 10.34
CA PRO A 92 -6.61 5.87 10.26
C PRO A 92 -6.54 7.21 9.52
N GLN A 93 -5.45 7.98 9.75
CA GLN A 93 -5.23 9.26 9.06
C GLN A 93 -4.84 9.04 7.61
N ARG A 94 -4.03 8.01 7.31
CA ARG A 94 -3.70 7.61 5.93
C ARG A 94 -4.96 7.25 5.16
N ALA A 95 -5.83 6.40 5.70
CA ALA A 95 -7.09 6.02 5.06
C ALA A 95 -7.94 7.25 4.71
N ARG A 96 -8.06 8.21 5.62
CA ARG A 96 -8.78 9.47 5.37
C ARG A 96 -8.11 10.29 4.26
N TYR A 97 -6.78 10.40 4.29
CA TYR A 97 -6.05 11.19 3.31
C TYR A 97 -6.13 10.55 1.92
N TYR A 98 -6.04 9.24 1.83
CA TYR A 98 -6.17 8.48 0.58
C TYR A 98 -7.52 8.75 -0.09
N GLN A 99 -8.62 8.69 0.66
CA GLN A 99 -9.94 9.04 0.15
C GLN A 99 -10.02 10.49 -0.32
N SER A 100 -9.48 11.43 0.47
CA SER A 100 -9.55 12.86 0.10
C SER A 100 -8.80 13.17 -1.20
N VAL A 101 -7.66 12.51 -1.45
CA VAL A 101 -6.92 12.66 -2.70
C VAL A 101 -7.68 12.05 -3.88
N CYS A 102 -8.28 10.87 -3.68
CA CYS A 102 -9.12 10.24 -4.70
C CYS A 102 -10.31 11.14 -5.08
N ASP A 103 -11.01 11.70 -4.09
CA ASP A 103 -12.12 12.64 -4.31
C ASP A 103 -11.68 13.90 -5.07
N GLY A 104 -10.56 14.47 -4.68
CA GLY A 104 -10.05 15.69 -5.31
C GLY A 104 -9.60 15.49 -6.76
N VAL A 105 -9.15 14.29 -7.11
CA VAL A 105 -8.83 13.95 -8.50
C VAL A 105 -10.08 13.57 -9.30
N ALA A 106 -11.12 13.05 -8.63
CA ALA A 106 -12.35 12.61 -9.27
C ALA A 106 -13.24 13.77 -9.73
N LEU A 107 -13.17 14.94 -9.07
CA LEU A 107 -14.01 16.11 -9.42
C LEU A 107 -13.22 17.17 -10.16
N SER A 108 -13.80 17.65 -11.27
CA SER A 108 -13.33 18.82 -12.00
C SER A 108 -14.06 20.09 -11.54
N LYS A 109 -13.49 21.26 -11.90
CA LYS A 109 -14.13 22.54 -11.59
C LYS A 109 -15.51 22.65 -12.26
N GLY A 110 -16.54 22.74 -11.45
CA GLY A 110 -17.93 22.86 -11.90
C GLY A 110 -18.74 21.57 -11.77
N ASP A 111 -18.13 20.47 -11.42
CA ASP A 111 -18.84 19.22 -11.13
C ASP A 111 -19.62 19.31 -9.82
N PHE A 112 -20.70 18.55 -9.73
CA PHE A 112 -21.50 18.45 -8.51
C PHE A 112 -20.87 17.46 -7.53
N TYR A 113 -20.90 17.74 -6.23
CA TYR A 113 -20.43 16.80 -5.20
C TYR A 113 -21.17 15.44 -5.22
N THR A 114 -22.40 15.41 -5.74
CA THR A 114 -23.15 14.17 -5.96
C THR A 114 -22.54 13.27 -7.03
N SER A 115 -21.53 13.73 -7.76
CA SER A 115 -20.75 12.91 -8.69
C SER A 115 -19.69 12.04 -7.99
N LEU A 116 -19.37 12.31 -6.72
CA LEU A 116 -18.54 11.42 -5.92
C LEU A 116 -19.18 10.04 -5.78
N ARG A 117 -18.36 9.01 -5.85
CA ARG A 117 -18.78 7.61 -5.86
C ARG A 117 -18.32 6.90 -4.60
N GLU A 118 -18.80 5.68 -4.40
CA GLU A 118 -18.37 4.85 -3.28
C GLU A 118 -16.86 4.63 -3.31
N GLN A 119 -16.22 4.81 -2.16
CA GLN A 119 -14.80 4.58 -2.00
C GLN A 119 -14.53 3.63 -0.84
N TYR A 120 -13.78 2.58 -1.14
CA TYR A 120 -13.36 1.57 -0.18
C TYR A 120 -11.85 1.59 -0.03
N VAL A 121 -11.36 1.93 1.17
CA VAL A 121 -9.96 1.72 1.55
C VAL A 121 -9.89 0.43 2.36
N ILE A 122 -9.10 -0.53 1.91
CA ILE A 122 -9.03 -1.87 2.45
C ILE A 122 -7.58 -2.15 2.87
N PHE A 123 -7.34 -2.16 4.18
CA PHE A 123 -6.05 -2.54 4.75
C PHE A 123 -6.05 -4.02 5.16
N LEU A 124 -5.02 -4.74 4.74
CA LEU A 124 -4.69 -6.09 5.20
C LEU A 124 -3.51 -5.99 6.16
N CYS A 125 -3.72 -6.32 7.43
CA CYS A 125 -2.73 -6.13 8.50
C CYS A 125 -2.50 -7.42 9.29
N PRO A 126 -1.27 -7.71 9.74
CA PRO A 126 -1.04 -8.80 10.70
C PRO A 126 -1.43 -8.42 12.13
N MET A 127 -1.51 -7.11 12.45
CA MET A 127 -1.72 -6.61 13.80
C MET A 127 -3.08 -5.88 13.94
N ASP A 128 -3.71 -6.03 15.09
CA ASP A 128 -4.90 -5.27 15.49
C ASP A 128 -4.49 -3.87 16.00
N ILE A 129 -4.55 -2.88 15.12
CA ILE A 129 -4.18 -1.50 15.43
C ILE A 129 -5.18 -0.79 16.36
N PHE A 130 -6.40 -1.33 16.52
CA PHE A 130 -7.45 -0.77 17.37
C PHE A 130 -7.49 -1.41 18.76
N GLY A 131 -6.92 -2.62 18.91
CA GLY A 131 -6.79 -3.31 20.20
C GLY A 131 -8.09 -3.86 20.80
N HIS A 132 -9.17 -4.00 20.01
CA HIS A 132 -10.45 -4.51 20.45
C HIS A 132 -10.65 -6.01 20.17
N GLY A 133 -9.70 -6.66 19.50
CA GLY A 133 -9.70 -8.09 19.30
C GLY A 133 -10.55 -8.60 18.13
N PHE A 134 -11.15 -7.74 17.32
CA PHE A 134 -11.93 -8.19 16.16
C PHE A 134 -11.04 -8.61 14.97
N PRO A 135 -11.48 -9.59 14.16
CA PRO A 135 -10.77 -9.99 12.94
C PRO A 135 -10.90 -8.97 11.82
N VAL A 136 -11.96 -8.15 11.85
CA VAL A 136 -12.22 -7.09 10.88
C VAL A 136 -12.90 -5.89 11.53
N TYR A 137 -12.57 -4.71 11.04
CA TYR A 137 -13.19 -3.45 11.42
C TYR A 137 -13.69 -2.75 10.16
N HIS A 138 -15.00 -2.47 10.13
CA HIS A 138 -15.66 -1.70 9.08
C HIS A 138 -16.05 -0.34 9.62
N PHE A 139 -15.57 0.73 9.00
CA PHE A 139 -15.87 2.10 9.38
C PHE A 139 -16.63 2.83 8.29
N GLU A 140 -17.70 3.46 8.69
CA GLU A 140 -18.45 4.48 7.94
C GLU A 140 -18.82 5.63 8.89
N ASN A 141 -19.17 6.79 8.37
CA ASN A 141 -19.57 7.93 9.19
C ASN A 141 -21.02 7.78 9.67
N ARG A 142 -21.23 7.92 10.98
CA ARG A 142 -22.53 7.78 11.64
C ARG A 142 -22.78 8.92 12.62
N ALA A 143 -24.07 9.25 12.85
CA ALA A 143 -24.46 10.26 13.83
C ALA A 143 -24.10 9.78 15.25
N GLN A 144 -23.50 10.68 16.04
CA GLN A 144 -23.14 10.39 17.43
C GLN A 144 -24.40 10.21 18.30
N GLU A 145 -25.47 10.92 17.98
CA GLU A 145 -26.75 10.91 18.71
C GLU A 145 -27.52 9.60 18.50
N ASN A 146 -27.36 8.97 17.34
CA ASN A 146 -27.93 7.65 17.03
C ASN A 146 -27.04 6.95 15.99
N PRO A 147 -26.27 5.92 16.38
CA PRO A 147 -25.37 5.19 15.45
C PRO A 147 -26.09 4.42 14.33
N ASP A 148 -27.42 4.26 14.36
CA ASP A 148 -28.17 3.67 13.26
C ASP A 148 -28.32 4.62 12.06
N ILE A 149 -28.03 5.92 12.24
CA ILE A 149 -28.09 6.92 11.17
C ILE A 149 -26.72 7.06 10.54
N THR A 150 -26.58 6.59 9.29
CA THR A 150 -25.38 6.79 8.48
C THR A 150 -25.35 8.18 7.86
N LEU A 151 -24.17 8.76 7.70
CA LEU A 151 -24.02 10.04 6.99
C LEU A 151 -24.34 9.91 5.50
N GLY A 152 -24.09 8.72 4.92
CA GLY A 152 -24.33 8.44 3.50
C GLY A 152 -23.33 9.15 2.58
N ASP A 153 -22.12 9.41 3.07
CA ASP A 153 -21.03 10.05 2.32
C ASP A 153 -20.24 9.09 1.43
N LEU A 154 -20.66 7.81 1.37
CA LEU A 154 -20.12 6.78 0.49
C LEU A 154 -18.60 6.50 0.72
N SER A 155 -18.12 6.76 1.94
CA SER A 155 -16.72 6.67 2.35
C SER A 155 -16.51 5.53 3.34
N PHE A 156 -15.90 4.42 2.90
CA PHE A 156 -15.74 3.20 3.69
C PHE A 156 -14.27 2.88 3.94
N LYS A 157 -13.94 2.47 5.17
CA LYS A 157 -12.59 2.06 5.56
C LYS A 157 -12.66 0.71 6.24
N ASN A 158 -11.89 -0.25 5.73
CA ASN A 158 -11.96 -1.63 6.18
C ASN A 158 -10.55 -2.11 6.57
N PHE A 159 -10.44 -2.73 7.74
CA PHE A 159 -9.17 -3.24 8.25
C PHE A 159 -9.34 -4.72 8.56
N TYR A 160 -8.68 -5.58 7.82
CA TYR A 160 -8.69 -7.03 7.98
C TYR A 160 -7.44 -7.48 8.70
N ILE A 161 -7.59 -8.13 9.86
CA ILE A 161 -6.48 -8.62 10.68
C ILE A 161 -6.24 -10.08 10.33
N PHE A 162 -5.37 -10.31 9.34
CA PHE A 162 -5.23 -11.65 8.76
C PHE A 162 -4.64 -12.70 9.73
N THR A 163 -3.92 -12.31 10.79
CA THR A 163 -3.46 -13.23 11.83
C THR A 163 -4.62 -13.81 12.65
N LYS A 164 -5.81 -13.20 12.59
CA LYS A 164 -7.03 -13.67 13.22
C LYS A 164 -7.91 -14.50 12.27
N TYR A 165 -7.32 -15.15 11.29
CA TYR A 165 -8.04 -15.88 10.23
C TYR A 165 -9.04 -16.91 10.77
N GLU A 166 -8.81 -17.54 11.93
CA GLU A 166 -9.73 -18.50 12.52
C GLU A 166 -11.08 -17.91 12.92
N GLU A 167 -11.14 -16.60 13.17
CA GLU A 167 -12.33 -15.90 13.65
C GLU A 167 -13.26 -15.45 12.50
N PHE A 168 -12.82 -15.53 11.23
CA PHE A 168 -13.67 -15.19 10.08
C PHE A 168 -14.73 -16.26 9.85
N LYS A 169 -15.98 -15.83 9.63
CA LYS A 169 -17.14 -16.72 9.40
C LYS A 169 -17.24 -17.17 7.95
N ASP A 170 -16.95 -16.28 7.00
CA ASP A 170 -16.92 -16.63 5.58
C ASP A 170 -15.72 -17.53 5.31
N PRO A 171 -15.93 -18.75 4.75
CA PRO A 171 -14.84 -19.71 4.54
C PRO A 171 -13.82 -19.25 3.51
N VAL A 172 -14.24 -18.45 2.51
CA VAL A 172 -13.34 -17.94 1.46
C VAL A 172 -12.48 -16.81 2.02
N VAL A 173 -13.09 -15.87 2.75
CA VAL A 173 -12.34 -14.81 3.46
C VAL A 173 -11.36 -15.43 4.47
N LYS A 174 -11.80 -16.45 5.23
CA LYS A 174 -10.93 -17.19 6.14
C LYS A 174 -9.73 -17.80 5.41
N ALA A 175 -9.94 -18.43 4.26
CA ALA A 175 -8.87 -19.03 3.46
C ALA A 175 -7.89 -17.96 2.96
N TYR A 176 -8.37 -16.83 2.46
CA TYR A 176 -7.51 -15.70 2.08
C TYR A 176 -6.66 -15.21 3.26
N MET A 177 -7.29 -14.91 4.40
CA MET A 177 -6.59 -14.40 5.58
C MET A 177 -5.57 -15.42 6.11
N LYS A 178 -5.90 -16.72 6.11
CA LYS A 178 -4.97 -17.78 6.47
C LYS A 178 -3.77 -17.83 5.52
N TYR A 179 -4.01 -17.69 4.22
CA TYR A 179 -2.93 -17.65 3.23
C TYR A 179 -1.99 -16.46 3.47
N PHE A 180 -2.52 -15.26 3.74
CA PHE A 180 -1.69 -14.09 4.11
C PHE A 180 -0.88 -14.33 5.39
N ALA A 181 -1.47 -15.01 6.38
CA ALA A 181 -0.81 -15.26 7.67
C ALA A 181 0.26 -16.35 7.62
N THR A 182 0.05 -17.40 6.81
CA THR A 182 0.82 -18.65 6.89
C THR A 182 1.45 -19.13 5.59
N GLN A 183 1.07 -18.54 4.47
CA GLN A 183 1.42 -18.98 3.11
C GLN A 183 0.90 -20.40 2.76
N ASN A 184 0.00 -20.97 3.57
CA ASN A 184 -0.58 -22.28 3.31
C ASN A 184 -1.73 -22.18 2.31
N VAL A 185 -1.64 -22.99 1.26
CA VAL A 185 -2.65 -23.10 0.21
C VAL A 185 -3.63 -24.21 0.60
N ASP A 186 -4.89 -23.87 0.80
CA ASP A 186 -5.93 -24.82 1.21
C ASP A 186 -7.29 -24.62 0.52
N SER A 187 -7.34 -23.72 -0.47
CA SER A 187 -8.53 -23.50 -1.30
C SER A 187 -8.14 -23.18 -2.76
N SER A 188 -9.10 -23.28 -3.70
CA SER A 188 -8.90 -22.93 -5.12
C SER A 188 -8.52 -21.47 -5.32
N GLU A 189 -9.06 -20.58 -4.49
CA GLU A 189 -8.80 -19.16 -4.53
C GLU A 189 -7.37 -18.85 -4.12
N THR A 190 -6.91 -19.46 -3.00
CA THR A 190 -5.54 -19.31 -2.52
C THR A 190 -4.52 -20.01 -3.43
N GLU A 191 -4.92 -21.12 -4.07
CA GLU A 191 -4.10 -21.77 -5.10
C GLU A 191 -3.89 -20.84 -6.31
N THR A 192 -4.94 -20.14 -6.75
CA THR A 192 -4.86 -19.17 -7.84
C THR A 192 -3.88 -18.05 -7.52
N ILE A 193 -3.93 -17.49 -6.31
CA ILE A 193 -3.00 -16.46 -5.84
C ILE A 193 -1.57 -17.03 -5.81
N ASN A 194 -1.37 -18.20 -5.22
CA ASN A 194 -0.05 -18.81 -5.06
C ASN A 194 0.59 -19.18 -6.42
N ASN A 195 -0.22 -19.63 -7.38
CA ASN A 195 0.24 -19.90 -8.73
C ASN A 195 0.71 -18.60 -9.42
N GLN A 196 -0.01 -17.48 -9.19
CA GLN A 196 0.39 -16.19 -9.74
C GLN A 196 1.68 -15.67 -9.09
N VAL A 197 1.85 -15.82 -7.77
CA VAL A 197 3.13 -15.53 -7.06
C VAL A 197 4.26 -16.35 -7.66
N SER A 198 4.04 -17.65 -7.84
CA SER A 198 5.04 -18.58 -8.41
C SER A 198 5.39 -18.21 -9.85
N PHE A 199 4.40 -17.84 -10.66
CA PHE A 199 4.61 -17.35 -12.03
C PHE A 199 5.52 -16.12 -12.05
N TYR A 200 5.22 -15.09 -11.25
CA TYR A 200 6.04 -13.88 -11.21
C TYR A 200 7.46 -14.15 -10.73
N LYS A 201 7.67 -15.06 -9.80
CA LYS A 201 9.01 -15.45 -9.35
C LYS A 201 9.87 -16.07 -10.49
N THR A 202 9.24 -16.69 -11.48
CA THR A 202 9.94 -17.26 -12.63
C THR A 202 10.08 -16.30 -13.80
N ASP A 203 9.36 -15.17 -13.79
CA ASP A 203 9.40 -14.18 -14.87
C ASP A 203 10.67 -13.33 -14.80
N THR A 204 11.55 -13.51 -15.78
CA THR A 204 12.84 -12.82 -15.86
C THR A 204 12.69 -11.31 -16.09
N PHE A 205 11.63 -10.88 -16.79
CA PHE A 205 11.38 -9.45 -17.04
C PHE A 205 11.00 -8.74 -15.75
N ILE A 206 10.09 -9.32 -14.98
CA ILE A 206 9.65 -8.79 -13.68
C ILE A 206 10.80 -8.80 -12.68
N ARG A 207 11.57 -9.90 -12.64
CA ARG A 207 12.79 -9.98 -11.82
C ARG A 207 13.77 -8.86 -12.15
N ASN A 208 14.07 -8.62 -13.42
CA ASN A 208 15.00 -7.58 -13.83
C ASN A 208 14.47 -6.18 -13.48
N LYS A 209 13.16 -5.94 -13.66
CA LYS A 209 12.51 -4.69 -13.24
C LYS A 209 12.63 -4.46 -11.73
N TYR A 210 12.44 -5.50 -10.93
CA TYR A 210 12.62 -5.44 -9.49
C TYR A 210 14.08 -5.13 -9.12
N MET A 211 15.06 -5.79 -9.74
CA MET A 211 16.48 -5.51 -9.49
C MET A 211 16.85 -4.07 -9.84
N THR A 212 16.29 -3.50 -10.92
CA THR A 212 16.48 -2.09 -11.25
C THR A 212 15.89 -1.19 -10.16
N TYR A 213 14.66 -1.50 -9.71
CA TYR A 213 14.02 -0.77 -8.61
C TYR A 213 14.81 -0.86 -7.29
N GLU A 214 15.37 -2.04 -6.96
CA GLU A 214 16.26 -2.20 -5.81
C GLU A 214 17.50 -1.33 -5.93
N PHE A 215 18.10 -1.29 -7.12
CA PHE A 215 19.28 -0.47 -7.39
C PHE A 215 18.95 1.01 -7.21
N ASP A 216 17.88 1.52 -7.85
CA ASP A 216 17.45 2.92 -7.74
C ASP A 216 17.12 3.31 -6.30
N LEU A 217 16.48 2.41 -5.56
CA LEU A 217 16.16 2.63 -4.15
C LEU A 217 17.42 2.66 -3.27
N HIS A 218 18.43 1.84 -3.60
CA HIS A 218 19.71 1.85 -2.92
C HIS A 218 20.45 3.16 -3.18
N GLU A 219 20.52 3.59 -4.45
CA GLU A 219 21.12 4.88 -4.82
C GLU A 219 20.45 6.05 -4.09
N SER A 220 19.11 6.13 -4.13
CA SER A 220 18.37 7.20 -3.46
C SER A 220 18.61 7.24 -1.94
N LYS A 221 18.74 6.07 -1.31
CA LYS A 221 19.09 6.00 0.13
C LYS A 221 20.51 6.45 0.41
N GLU A 222 21.45 6.09 -0.44
CA GLU A 222 22.84 6.53 -0.35
C GLU A 222 22.94 8.05 -0.56
N GLU A 223 22.26 8.60 -1.55
CA GLU A 223 22.18 10.04 -1.79
C GLU A 223 21.61 10.78 -0.58
N GLY A 224 20.48 10.31 -0.03
CA GLY A 224 19.89 10.91 1.18
C GLY A 224 20.82 10.86 2.39
N LYS A 225 21.62 9.80 2.57
CA LYS A 225 22.66 9.76 3.60
C LYS A 225 23.75 10.80 3.34
N TRP A 226 24.17 10.96 2.09
CA TRP A 226 25.16 11.96 1.71
C TRP A 226 24.65 13.39 1.93
N GLU A 227 23.37 13.67 1.68
CA GLU A 227 22.79 14.99 2.00
C GLU A 227 22.87 15.30 3.51
N ILE A 228 22.60 14.31 4.36
CA ILE A 228 22.74 14.44 5.81
C ILE A 228 24.21 14.70 6.18
N VAL A 229 25.15 13.95 5.61
CA VAL A 229 26.59 14.14 5.82
C VAL A 229 27.03 15.53 5.39
N ASP A 230 26.57 16.01 4.24
CA ASP A 230 26.89 17.36 3.75
C ASP A 230 26.38 18.43 4.73
N GLY A 231 25.18 18.26 5.26
CA GLY A 231 24.64 19.13 6.30
C GLY A 231 25.45 19.12 7.61
N LEU A 232 25.92 17.94 8.03
CA LEU A 232 26.76 17.79 9.24
C LEU A 232 28.12 18.42 9.04
N LEU A 233 28.77 18.21 7.89
CA LEU A 233 30.05 18.83 7.53
C LEU A 233 29.95 20.35 7.45
N ALA A 234 28.87 20.89 6.84
CA ALA A 234 28.64 22.32 6.75
C ALA A 234 28.37 22.96 8.12
N ASN A 235 27.73 22.25 9.06
CA ASN A 235 27.48 22.73 10.44
C ASN A 235 28.75 22.83 11.27
N GLY A 236 29.77 21.98 11.02
CA GLY A 236 31.08 22.02 11.67
C GLY A 236 31.08 21.73 13.18
N LYS A 237 29.98 21.15 13.73
CA LYS A 237 29.87 20.83 15.16
C LYS A 237 30.42 19.45 15.53
N LEU A 238 30.49 18.56 14.55
CA LEU A 238 30.98 17.19 14.71
C LEU A 238 32.32 17.03 13.97
N SER A 239 33.20 16.20 14.50
CA SER A 239 34.41 15.79 13.79
C SER A 239 34.09 14.83 12.65
N GLU A 240 35.01 14.71 11.72
CA GLU A 240 34.86 13.76 10.59
C GLU A 240 34.74 12.32 11.08
N GLU A 241 35.43 11.94 12.17
CA GLU A 241 35.34 10.64 12.81
C GLU A 241 33.93 10.38 13.35
N GLU A 242 33.35 11.37 14.05
CA GLU A 242 31.95 11.26 14.55
C GLU A 242 30.95 11.14 13.42
N ILE A 243 31.15 11.93 12.37
CA ILE A 243 30.27 11.84 11.16
C ILE A 243 30.41 10.48 10.49
N ALA A 244 31.58 9.91 10.35
CA ALA A 244 31.80 8.58 9.81
C ALA A 244 31.09 7.50 10.64
N ILE A 245 31.19 7.56 11.97
CA ILE A 245 30.50 6.63 12.88
C ILE A 245 28.97 6.73 12.72
N ILE A 246 28.41 7.93 12.69
CA ILE A 246 26.96 8.18 12.62
C ILE A 246 26.39 7.76 11.26
N SER A 247 27.08 8.08 10.17
CA SER A 247 26.60 7.82 8.80
C SER A 247 26.86 6.39 8.31
N GLY A 248 27.85 5.72 8.92
CA GLY A 248 28.34 4.41 8.49
C GLY A 248 29.20 4.44 7.24
N PHE A 249 29.61 5.63 6.75
CA PHE A 249 30.58 5.76 5.67
C PHE A 249 32.02 5.65 6.20
N SER A 250 32.95 5.27 5.30
CA SER A 250 34.34 5.25 5.66
C SER A 250 34.91 6.67 5.91
N MET A 251 35.92 6.76 6.76
CA MET A 251 36.60 8.03 7.00
C MET A 251 37.20 8.62 5.71
N GLU A 252 37.68 7.78 4.82
CA GLU A 252 38.20 8.18 3.52
C GLU A 252 37.11 8.83 2.64
N ASP A 253 35.90 8.28 2.62
CA ASP A 253 34.78 8.83 1.85
C ASP A 253 34.30 10.16 2.43
N ILE A 254 34.25 10.30 3.76
CA ILE A 254 33.92 11.57 4.44
C ILE A 254 34.94 12.66 4.06
N LEU A 255 36.22 12.36 4.12
CA LEU A 255 37.26 13.33 3.74
C LEU A 255 37.20 13.71 2.26
N LYS A 256 36.96 12.75 1.36
CA LYS A 256 36.74 13.02 -0.07
C LYS A 256 35.53 13.93 -0.31
N ARG A 257 34.43 13.68 0.40
CA ARG A 257 33.20 14.48 0.29
C ARG A 257 33.44 15.91 0.78
N LYS A 258 34.07 16.08 1.93
CA LYS A 258 34.44 17.39 2.49
C LYS A 258 35.31 18.21 1.52
N ALA A 259 36.30 17.57 0.90
CA ALA A 259 37.14 18.21 -0.11
C ALA A 259 36.39 18.67 -1.39
N LYS A 260 35.25 18.03 -1.72
CA LYS A 260 34.39 18.45 -2.82
C LYS A 260 33.50 19.64 -2.46
N LEU A 261 33.06 19.74 -1.20
CA LEU A 261 32.20 20.83 -0.72
C LEU A 261 32.97 22.14 -0.48
N THR A 262 34.30 22.08 -0.36
CA THR A 262 35.19 23.24 -0.12
C THR A 262 35.76 23.86 -1.40
N LYS A 263 35.40 23.31 -2.56
CA LYS A 263 35.74 23.87 -3.89
C LYS A 263 34.57 24.61 -4.49
#